data_dbad2e6a1e97ebe9b9040793b9d898b4
#
_entry.id   dbad2e6a1e97ebe9b9040793b9d898b4
#
_cell.length_a   1.000
_cell.length_b   1.000
_cell.length_c   1.000
_cell.angle_alpha   90.00
_cell.angle_beta   90.00
_cell.angle_gamma   90.00
#
_symmetry.space_group_name_H-M   'P 1'
#
loop_
_entity.id
_entity.type
_entity.pdbx_description
1 polymer ?
#
loop_
_entity_poly.entity_id
_entity_poly.type
_entity_poly.pdbx_seq_one_letter_code
_entity_poly.pdbx_strand_id
1 'polypeptide(L)'
;MGGGQASNLVVGLFGLNLRRDYEDDRRLGFNGAGTQLFTTDADHGDMDGIGASVAKRGANGSGWEGIFWGLDEDTTANLAGPSFTRLNGLTALDHIPSGANVYDIYNAGDNASVTRNTQINNFEFNMLRNGGLYTTRRGKSANYELLAGFRLFQFDEDLQYASNSSVAGYPTRLDYDVSAENLLTGFQVGGRREVCLSNRFRLSQAATFGLFNNRIETRQRITDETGNIPVLNAGPSAGRNFDYSDRKDDAAVLGQFDIGLIYQFSQKARARIGYRALGVGGVALAADQIPYDFTDTDRIQNANSNGSLLLHGFFYGAEYAF
;
A
#
# COMPACT_ATOMS: atom_id res chain seq x y z
N MET A 1 -11.96 14.91 50.23
CA MET A 1 -10.90 13.94 49.87
C MET A 1 -11.03 13.65 48.42
N GLY A 2 -10.23 14.29 47.57
CA GLY A 2 -10.23 14.07 46.13
C GLY A 2 -9.51 12.76 45.82
N GLY A 3 -10.27 11.73 45.54
CA GLY A 3 -9.72 10.52 44.95
C GLY A 3 -9.22 10.82 43.55
N GLY A 4 -7.92 10.97 43.39
CA GLY A 4 -7.31 11.10 42.08
C GLY A 4 -7.68 9.87 41.26
N GLN A 5 -8.41 10.06 40.17
CA GLN A 5 -8.60 9.00 39.22
C GLN A 5 -7.21 8.58 38.72
N ALA A 6 -6.89 7.29 38.92
CA ALA A 6 -5.64 6.74 38.46
C ALA A 6 -5.56 6.88 36.93
N SER A 7 -4.39 7.20 36.41
CA SER A 7 -4.14 7.22 34.99
C SER A 7 -4.28 5.80 34.45
N ASN A 8 -5.16 5.57 33.48
CA ASN A 8 -5.37 4.26 32.89
C ASN A 8 -4.44 4.05 31.70
N LEU A 9 -3.61 3.02 31.76
CA LEU A 9 -2.86 2.50 30.63
C LEU A 9 -3.74 1.46 29.92
N VAL A 10 -3.93 1.61 28.63
CA VAL A 10 -4.68 0.66 27.79
C VAL A 10 -3.75 0.09 26.74
N VAL A 11 -3.71 -1.22 26.60
CA VAL A 11 -2.97 -1.92 25.55
C VAL A 11 -3.96 -2.67 24.69
N GLY A 12 -3.79 -2.60 23.39
CA GLY A 12 -4.63 -3.27 22.39
C GLY A 12 -3.82 -4.09 21.40
N LEU A 13 -4.39 -5.22 20.98
CA LEU A 13 -3.92 -6.00 19.84
C LEU A 13 -5.08 -6.17 18.87
N PHE A 14 -4.80 -6.09 17.56
CA PHE A 14 -5.83 -6.20 16.54
C PHE A 14 -5.30 -6.83 15.25
N GLY A 15 -6.20 -7.50 14.53
CA GLY A 15 -6.01 -7.96 13.17
C GLY A 15 -6.69 -7.02 12.20
N LEU A 16 -6.18 -6.99 10.99
CA LEU A 16 -6.70 -6.26 9.84
C LEU A 16 -6.88 -7.26 8.69
N ASN A 17 -7.97 -7.09 7.95
CA ASN A 17 -8.18 -7.73 6.66
C ASN A 17 -8.70 -6.62 5.73
N LEU A 18 -7.78 -6.06 4.94
CA LEU A 18 -8.07 -4.89 4.10
C LEU A 18 -7.88 -5.27 2.63
N ARG A 19 -8.79 -4.77 1.80
CA ARG A 19 -8.72 -4.85 0.36
C ARG A 19 -8.21 -3.54 -0.20
N ARG A 20 -7.40 -3.64 -1.25
CA ARG A 20 -6.98 -2.51 -2.07
C ARG A 20 -7.88 -2.39 -3.29
N ASP A 21 -8.36 -1.18 -3.59
CA ASP A 21 -8.97 -0.86 -4.88
C ASP A 21 -7.86 -0.38 -5.84
N TYR A 22 -7.77 -1.01 -7.00
CA TYR A 22 -6.82 -0.64 -8.06
C TYR A 22 -7.51 0.26 -9.08
N GLU A 23 -6.85 1.39 -9.39
CA GLU A 23 -7.37 2.34 -10.38
C GLU A 23 -6.80 2.08 -11.79
N ASP A 24 -5.55 1.58 -11.90
CA ASP A 24 -4.86 1.42 -13.18
C ASP A 24 -4.60 -0.04 -13.53
N ASP A 25 -5.34 -0.51 -14.55
CA ASP A 25 -5.20 -1.83 -15.15
C ASP A 25 -4.40 -1.72 -16.45
N ARG A 26 -3.12 -2.11 -16.40
CA ARG A 26 -2.25 -2.10 -17.57
C ARG A 26 -2.10 -3.48 -18.17
N ARG A 27 -2.36 -3.56 -19.46
CA ARG A 27 -2.11 -4.79 -20.20
C ARG A 27 -0.63 -4.96 -20.49
N LEU A 28 -0.06 -6.05 -19.96
CA LEU A 28 1.35 -6.43 -20.13
C LEU A 28 1.55 -7.32 -21.35
N GLY A 29 0.66 -8.29 -21.55
CA GLY A 29 0.79 -9.27 -22.62
C GLY A 29 -0.51 -9.99 -22.98
N PHE A 30 -0.41 -10.96 -23.87
CA PHE A 30 -1.49 -11.88 -24.27
C PHE A 30 -0.90 -13.18 -24.79
N ASN A 31 -1.70 -14.26 -24.82
CA ASN A 31 -1.28 -15.54 -25.41
C ASN A 31 -1.90 -15.77 -26.79
N GLY A 32 -1.47 -16.84 -27.46
CA GLY A 32 -1.98 -17.24 -28.78
C GLY A 32 -3.47 -17.56 -28.82
N ALA A 33 -4.11 -17.83 -27.67
CA ALA A 33 -5.56 -18.05 -27.54
C ALA A 33 -6.33 -16.73 -27.30
N GLY A 34 -5.63 -15.58 -27.18
CA GLY A 34 -6.24 -14.27 -26.96
C GLY A 34 -6.47 -13.93 -25.47
N THR A 35 -6.09 -14.79 -24.53
CA THR A 35 -6.10 -14.47 -23.09
C THR A 35 -5.10 -13.35 -22.82
N GLN A 36 -5.50 -12.35 -22.05
CA GLN A 36 -4.68 -11.19 -21.74
C GLN A 36 -4.09 -11.31 -20.34
N LEU A 37 -2.97 -10.67 -20.10
CA LEU A 37 -2.33 -10.52 -18.79
C LEU A 37 -2.24 -9.05 -18.45
N PHE A 38 -2.75 -8.70 -17.27
CA PHE A 38 -2.80 -7.34 -16.77
C PHE A 38 -2.02 -7.20 -15.46
N THR A 39 -1.66 -5.98 -15.11
CA THR A 39 -1.02 -5.66 -13.83
C THR A 39 -1.90 -6.03 -12.62
N THR A 40 -3.23 -5.99 -12.79
CA THR A 40 -4.22 -6.30 -11.75
C THR A 40 -4.53 -7.80 -11.63
N ASP A 41 -4.07 -8.64 -12.56
CA ASP A 41 -4.26 -10.10 -12.43
C ASP A 41 -3.47 -10.67 -11.24
N ALA A 42 -2.37 -10.02 -10.83
CA ALA A 42 -1.65 -10.31 -9.61
C ALA A 42 -2.25 -9.56 -8.41
N ASP A 43 -3.53 -9.79 -8.15
CA ASP A 43 -4.27 -9.24 -7.01
C ASP A 43 -5.12 -10.35 -6.37
N HIS A 44 -4.94 -10.62 -5.08
CA HIS A 44 -5.80 -11.53 -4.32
C HIS A 44 -6.95 -10.80 -3.62
N GLY A 45 -6.95 -9.48 -3.65
CA GLY A 45 -8.02 -8.66 -3.12
C GLY A 45 -7.90 -8.32 -1.64
N ASP A 46 -7.56 -9.26 -0.77
CA ASP A 46 -7.55 -9.06 0.67
C ASP A 46 -6.14 -9.24 1.25
N MET A 47 -5.61 -8.20 1.88
CA MET A 47 -4.34 -8.20 2.62
C MET A 47 -4.61 -8.42 4.10
N ASP A 48 -3.94 -9.40 4.70
CA ASP A 48 -4.00 -9.64 6.13
C ASP A 48 -2.89 -8.91 6.88
N GLY A 49 -3.21 -8.43 8.07
CA GLY A 49 -2.25 -7.72 8.89
C GLY A 49 -2.54 -7.75 10.37
N ILE A 50 -1.58 -7.32 11.13
CA ILE A 50 -1.66 -7.23 12.58
C ILE A 50 -1.22 -5.86 13.07
N GLY A 51 -1.73 -5.46 14.23
CA GLY A 51 -1.34 -4.21 14.86
C GLY A 51 -1.46 -4.24 16.37
N ALA A 52 -0.82 -3.26 16.97
CA ALA A 52 -0.85 -3.02 18.41
C ALA A 52 -1.09 -1.55 18.70
N SER A 53 -1.68 -1.26 19.85
CA SER A 53 -1.85 0.09 20.35
C SER A 53 -1.53 0.18 21.83
N VAL A 54 -1.04 1.32 22.26
CA VAL A 54 -0.86 1.66 23.65
C VAL A 54 -1.38 3.08 23.87
N ALA A 55 -2.22 3.28 24.86
CA ALA A 55 -2.75 4.59 25.18
C ALA A 55 -2.71 4.83 26.70
N LYS A 56 -2.38 6.06 27.09
CA LYS A 56 -2.44 6.51 28.48
C LYS A 56 -3.34 7.71 28.59
N ARG A 57 -4.34 7.63 29.47
CA ARG A 57 -5.24 8.77 29.75
C ARG A 57 -5.12 9.22 31.18
N GLY A 58 -5.01 10.52 31.39
CA GLY A 58 -5.04 11.14 32.71
C GLY A 58 -6.47 11.28 33.25
N ALA A 59 -6.57 11.74 34.48
CA ALA A 59 -7.85 11.93 35.19
C ALA A 59 -8.86 12.83 34.46
N ASN A 60 -8.37 13.79 33.66
CA ASN A 60 -9.20 14.68 32.83
C ASN A 60 -9.58 14.06 31.48
N GLY A 61 -9.19 12.79 31.21
CA GLY A 61 -9.42 12.08 29.96
C GLY A 61 -8.51 12.48 28.80
N SER A 62 -7.63 13.46 28.97
CA SER A 62 -6.58 13.78 27.99
C SER A 62 -5.41 12.82 28.14
N GLY A 63 -4.65 12.61 27.07
CA GLY A 63 -3.54 11.66 27.12
C GLY A 63 -2.78 11.56 25.82
N TRP A 64 -2.18 10.40 25.59
CA TRP A 64 -1.49 10.08 24.35
C TRP A 64 -1.77 8.63 23.92
N GLU A 65 -1.51 8.34 22.68
CA GLU A 65 -1.70 7.04 22.07
C GLU A 65 -0.60 6.78 21.03
N GLY A 66 -0.06 5.57 21.04
CA GLY A 66 0.78 5.04 19.98
C GLY A 66 0.05 3.89 19.30
N ILE A 67 0.09 3.83 17.98
CA ILE A 67 -0.51 2.76 17.16
C ILE A 67 0.53 2.32 16.14
N PHE A 68 0.67 1.01 15.98
CA PHE A 68 1.44 0.40 14.91
C PHE A 68 0.62 -0.70 14.25
N TRP A 69 0.69 -0.82 12.92
CA TRP A 69 0.16 -1.96 12.18
C TRP A 69 0.91 -2.13 10.86
N GLY A 70 0.92 -3.37 10.36
CA GLY A 70 1.48 -3.74 9.09
C GLY A 70 0.57 -4.69 8.31
N LEU A 71 0.64 -4.61 6.98
CA LEU A 71 0.01 -5.49 5.99
C LEU A 71 1.08 -5.94 5.02
N ASP A 72 0.95 -7.15 4.51
CA ASP A 72 1.84 -7.75 3.51
C ASP A 72 1.03 -8.63 2.56
N GLU A 73 1.36 -8.57 1.25
CA GLU A 73 0.74 -9.39 0.21
C GLU A 73 1.75 -9.72 -0.87
N ASP A 74 1.80 -10.98 -1.28
CA ASP A 74 2.58 -11.48 -2.41
C ASP A 74 1.69 -12.34 -3.31
N THR A 75 1.58 -11.97 -4.59
CA THR A 75 0.66 -12.59 -5.52
C THR A 75 1.28 -12.76 -6.90
N THR A 76 1.02 -13.90 -7.53
CA THR A 76 1.47 -14.18 -8.90
C THR A 76 0.32 -14.69 -9.77
N ALA A 77 0.17 -14.06 -10.94
CA ALA A 77 -0.68 -14.55 -12.01
C ALA A 77 0.15 -15.06 -13.19
N ASN A 78 -0.32 -16.12 -13.82
CA ASN A 78 0.40 -16.78 -14.90
C ASN A 78 -0.45 -16.82 -16.18
N LEU A 79 0.20 -16.53 -17.30
CA LEU A 79 -0.34 -16.66 -18.65
C LEU A 79 0.31 -17.88 -19.34
N ALA A 80 -0.44 -18.96 -19.48
CA ALA A 80 0.04 -20.20 -20.10
C ALA A 80 0.02 -20.13 -21.63
N GLY A 81 0.98 -20.83 -22.27
CA GLY A 81 1.13 -20.93 -23.73
C GLY A 81 1.95 -19.79 -24.33
N PRO A 82 2.20 -19.83 -25.66
CA PRO A 82 3.00 -18.82 -26.35
C PRO A 82 2.52 -17.42 -26.00
N SER A 83 3.42 -16.61 -25.45
CA SER A 83 3.11 -15.27 -24.92
C SER A 83 3.70 -14.18 -25.81
N PHE A 84 2.97 -13.07 -25.88
CA PHE A 84 3.33 -11.88 -26.65
C PHE A 84 3.20 -10.65 -25.75
N THR A 85 4.16 -9.75 -25.84
CA THR A 85 4.12 -8.49 -25.05
C THR A 85 3.20 -7.44 -25.69
N ARG A 86 2.68 -6.54 -24.84
CA ARG A 86 1.97 -5.32 -25.24
C ARG A 86 2.74 -4.06 -24.88
N LEU A 87 3.93 -4.21 -24.33
CA LEU A 87 4.79 -3.09 -24.00
C LEU A 87 5.40 -2.55 -25.30
N ASN A 88 5.25 -1.23 -25.54
CA ASN A 88 5.72 -0.58 -26.75
C ASN A 88 7.16 -0.08 -26.59
N GLY A 89 7.89 0.01 -27.72
CA GLY A 89 9.25 0.59 -27.73
C GLY A 89 10.36 -0.36 -27.27
N LEU A 90 10.05 -1.62 -26.88
CA LEU A 90 11.04 -2.62 -26.49
C LEU A 90 12.02 -3.01 -27.61
N THR A 91 11.72 -2.67 -28.87
CA THR A 91 12.65 -2.80 -30.01
C THR A 91 13.85 -1.84 -29.89
N ALA A 92 13.77 -0.81 -29.06
CA ALA A 92 14.87 0.10 -28.76
C ALA A 92 15.86 -0.45 -27.70
N LEU A 93 15.64 -1.67 -27.20
CA LEU A 93 16.46 -2.31 -26.20
C LEU A 93 17.06 -3.61 -26.77
N ASP A 94 18.41 -3.69 -26.77
CA ASP A 94 19.13 -4.85 -27.23
C ASP A 94 19.68 -5.70 -26.07
N HIS A 95 19.42 -6.97 -26.13
CA HIS A 95 19.99 -7.96 -25.23
C HIS A 95 21.36 -8.42 -25.78
N ILE A 96 22.43 -7.83 -25.30
CA ILE A 96 23.78 -8.00 -25.84
C ILE A 96 24.21 -9.47 -25.97
N PRO A 97 24.00 -10.37 -24.94
CA PRO A 97 24.43 -11.77 -25.07
C PRO A 97 23.76 -12.53 -26.22
N SER A 98 22.48 -12.26 -26.51
CA SER A 98 21.76 -12.94 -27.59
C SER A 98 21.86 -12.25 -28.94
N GLY A 99 22.16 -10.94 -28.96
CA GLY A 99 22.10 -10.12 -30.16
C GLY A 99 20.69 -9.81 -30.66
N ALA A 100 19.65 -10.21 -29.88
CA ALA A 100 18.25 -9.92 -30.16
C ALA A 100 17.77 -8.67 -29.42
N ASN A 101 16.69 -8.06 -29.90
CA ASN A 101 16.04 -7.00 -29.12
C ASN A 101 15.07 -7.61 -28.08
N VAL A 102 14.76 -6.85 -27.05
CA VAL A 102 13.90 -7.27 -25.93
C VAL A 102 12.48 -7.60 -26.40
N TYR A 103 11.98 -6.90 -27.42
CA TYR A 103 10.66 -7.17 -28.00
C TYR A 103 10.56 -8.59 -28.57
N ASP A 104 11.59 -9.03 -29.34
CA ASP A 104 11.62 -10.35 -29.94
C ASP A 104 11.70 -11.45 -28.88
N ILE A 105 12.46 -11.21 -27.80
CA ILE A 105 12.58 -12.16 -26.69
C ILE A 105 11.23 -12.33 -25.96
N TYR A 106 10.54 -11.25 -25.62
CA TYR A 106 9.21 -11.33 -24.99
C TYR A 106 8.16 -12.00 -25.91
N ASN A 107 8.24 -11.79 -27.22
CA ASN A 107 7.32 -12.40 -28.18
C ASN A 107 7.68 -13.86 -28.54
N ALA A 108 8.82 -14.35 -28.08
CA ALA A 108 9.22 -15.75 -28.20
C ALA A 108 8.97 -16.54 -26.90
N GLY A 109 8.20 -15.99 -25.96
CA GLY A 109 7.93 -16.62 -24.68
C GLY A 109 7.00 -17.83 -24.81
N ASP A 110 7.30 -18.89 -24.07
CA ASP A 110 6.44 -20.06 -23.90
C ASP A 110 5.32 -19.80 -22.88
N ASN A 111 5.56 -18.88 -21.96
CA ASN A 111 4.61 -18.39 -20.97
C ASN A 111 5.07 -17.03 -20.43
N ALA A 112 4.16 -16.33 -19.77
CA ALA A 112 4.46 -15.09 -19.04
C ALA A 112 3.81 -15.10 -17.67
N SER A 113 4.33 -14.29 -16.77
CA SER A 113 3.74 -14.11 -15.44
C SER A 113 3.87 -12.65 -14.98
N VAL A 114 2.97 -12.25 -14.10
CA VAL A 114 3.09 -11.02 -13.33
C VAL A 114 3.07 -11.36 -11.85
N THR A 115 4.04 -10.84 -11.10
CA THR A 115 4.10 -10.97 -9.65
C THR A 115 4.02 -9.58 -9.05
N ARG A 116 3.25 -9.44 -7.99
CA ARG A 116 3.15 -8.20 -7.21
C ARG A 116 3.40 -8.52 -5.75
N ASN A 117 4.26 -7.73 -5.14
CA ASN A 117 4.47 -7.68 -3.70
C ASN A 117 4.06 -6.30 -3.20
N THR A 118 3.27 -6.25 -2.15
CA THR A 118 2.81 -5.00 -1.53
C THR A 118 3.06 -5.07 -0.03
N GLN A 119 3.79 -4.10 0.51
CA GLN A 119 4.04 -3.98 1.94
C GLN A 119 3.59 -2.62 2.46
N ILE A 120 2.83 -2.61 3.55
CA ILE A 120 2.37 -1.40 4.21
C ILE A 120 2.72 -1.44 5.69
N ASN A 121 3.37 -0.38 6.17
CA ASN A 121 3.66 -0.19 7.59
C ASN A 121 3.14 1.17 8.04
N ASN A 122 2.51 1.21 9.19
CA ASN A 122 1.94 2.43 9.75
C ASN A 122 2.33 2.60 11.21
N PHE A 123 2.80 3.77 11.54
CA PHE A 123 3.04 4.19 12.91
C PHE A 123 2.39 5.55 13.18
N GLU A 124 1.66 5.65 14.29
CA GLU A 124 1.01 6.88 14.72
C GLU A 124 1.37 7.20 16.17
N PHE A 125 1.59 8.46 16.44
CA PHE A 125 1.66 8.98 17.81
C PHE A 125 0.72 10.18 17.94
N ASN A 126 -0.33 10.02 18.75
CA ASN A 126 -1.41 10.99 18.89
C ASN A 126 -1.49 11.55 20.31
N MET A 127 -1.64 12.86 20.44
CA MET A 127 -2.11 13.51 21.64
C MET A 127 -3.63 13.53 21.64
N LEU A 128 -4.22 13.15 22.76
CA LEU A 128 -5.65 12.99 22.93
C LEU A 128 -6.21 14.07 23.84
N ARG A 129 -7.31 14.68 23.42
CA ARG A 129 -8.06 15.64 24.23
C ARG A 129 -9.51 15.20 24.38
N ASN A 130 -9.92 14.94 25.61
CA ASN A 130 -11.33 14.64 25.89
C ASN A 130 -12.20 15.85 25.53
N GLY A 131 -13.16 15.63 24.64
CA GLY A 131 -14.14 16.65 24.23
C GLY A 131 -15.39 16.67 25.10
N GLY A 132 -15.54 15.69 26.00
CA GLY A 132 -16.63 15.62 26.97
C GLY A 132 -17.70 14.58 26.66
N LEU A 133 -18.59 14.45 27.62
CA LEU A 133 -19.78 13.60 27.51
C LEU A 133 -20.98 14.45 27.03
N TYR A 134 -21.78 13.89 26.16
CA TYR A 134 -23.02 14.51 25.72
C TYR A 134 -24.13 13.46 25.52
N THR A 135 -25.36 13.92 25.51
CA THR A 135 -26.49 13.06 25.23
C THR A 135 -26.92 13.25 23.77
N THR A 136 -27.00 12.15 23.03
CA THR A 136 -27.46 12.18 21.64
C THR A 136 -28.96 12.56 21.57
N ARG A 137 -29.45 12.96 20.38
CA ARG A 137 -30.89 13.25 20.16
C ARG A 137 -31.82 12.08 20.55
N ARG A 138 -31.30 10.85 20.57
CA ARG A 138 -32.06 9.64 20.98
C ARG A 138 -31.84 9.27 22.46
N GLY A 139 -31.34 10.20 23.27
CA GLY A 139 -31.16 10.00 24.72
C GLY A 139 -29.98 9.07 25.09
N LYS A 140 -29.12 8.70 24.14
CA LYS A 140 -27.95 7.85 24.43
C LYS A 140 -26.75 8.67 24.89
N SER A 141 -26.04 8.22 25.89
CA SER A 141 -24.78 8.81 26.32
C SER A 141 -23.70 8.59 25.25
N ALA A 142 -22.95 9.59 24.94
CA ALA A 142 -21.83 9.54 24.02
C ALA A 142 -20.63 10.33 24.56
N ASN A 143 -19.45 9.85 24.26
CA ASN A 143 -18.18 10.53 24.50
C ASN A 143 -17.53 10.86 23.16
N TYR A 144 -16.88 12.01 23.04
CA TYR A 144 -16.01 12.30 21.93
C TYR A 144 -14.62 12.73 22.39
N GLU A 145 -13.63 12.46 21.56
CA GLU A 145 -12.23 12.74 21.82
C GLU A 145 -11.64 13.36 20.55
N LEU A 146 -10.88 14.42 20.70
CA LEU A 146 -10.09 15.01 19.62
C LEU A 146 -8.69 14.44 19.67
N LEU A 147 -8.07 14.29 18.52
CA LEU A 147 -6.67 13.88 18.41
C LEU A 147 -5.91 14.80 17.46
N ALA A 148 -4.64 14.99 17.77
CA ALA A 148 -3.66 15.59 16.88
C ALA A 148 -2.33 14.87 17.09
N GLY A 149 -1.64 14.53 16.01
CA GLY A 149 -0.45 13.71 16.13
C GLY A 149 0.42 13.69 14.89
N PHE A 150 1.43 12.87 15.01
CA PHE A 150 2.38 12.57 13.96
C PHE A 150 2.11 11.16 13.41
N ARG A 151 2.31 10.97 12.09
CA ARG A 151 2.15 9.69 11.44
C ARG A 151 3.30 9.44 10.47
N LEU A 152 3.79 8.20 10.47
CA LEU A 152 4.64 7.60 9.45
C LEU A 152 3.80 6.54 8.75
N PHE A 153 3.69 6.64 7.45
CA PHE A 153 3.01 5.65 6.62
C PHE A 153 3.94 5.26 5.48
N GLN A 154 4.38 4.01 5.47
CA GLN A 154 5.20 3.42 4.43
C GLN A 154 4.32 2.55 3.55
N PHE A 155 4.48 2.70 2.24
CA PHE A 155 3.80 1.90 1.22
C PHE A 155 4.81 1.57 0.14
N ASP A 156 5.18 0.30 0.05
CA ASP A 156 6.14 -0.23 -0.90
C ASP A 156 5.42 -1.22 -1.82
N GLU A 157 5.69 -1.11 -3.11
CA GLU A 157 5.10 -1.96 -4.13
C GLU A 157 6.18 -2.38 -5.13
N ASP A 158 6.34 -3.70 -5.32
CA ASP A 158 7.16 -4.30 -6.35
C ASP A 158 6.27 -5.03 -7.36
N LEU A 159 6.50 -4.81 -8.64
CA LEU A 159 5.82 -5.48 -9.74
C LEU A 159 6.86 -6.08 -10.68
N GLN A 160 6.78 -7.39 -10.94
CA GLN A 160 7.63 -8.10 -11.88
C GLN A 160 6.79 -8.68 -13.02
N TYR A 161 7.13 -8.34 -14.26
CA TYR A 161 6.61 -9.00 -15.46
C TYR A 161 7.69 -9.88 -16.05
N ALA A 162 7.47 -11.19 -16.04
CA ALA A 162 8.42 -12.20 -16.51
C ALA A 162 7.93 -12.89 -17.75
N SER A 163 8.85 -13.24 -18.67
CA SER A 163 8.64 -14.12 -19.80
C SER A 163 9.68 -15.22 -19.78
N ASN A 164 9.24 -16.48 -19.94
CA ASN A 164 10.14 -17.63 -20.06
C ASN A 164 10.12 -18.13 -21.52
N SER A 165 11.28 -18.47 -22.05
CA SER A 165 11.45 -18.93 -23.44
C SER A 165 12.36 -20.16 -23.52
N SER A 166 12.01 -21.11 -24.40
CA SER A 166 12.83 -22.25 -24.75
C SER A 166 13.56 -22.08 -26.11
N VAL A 167 13.49 -20.90 -26.71
CA VAL A 167 14.10 -20.60 -28.01
C VAL A 167 15.63 -20.59 -27.87
N ALA A 168 16.31 -21.44 -28.63
CA ALA A 168 17.76 -21.51 -28.59
C ALA A 168 18.40 -20.18 -29.01
N GLY A 169 19.36 -19.72 -28.19
CA GLY A 169 20.05 -18.44 -28.38
C GLY A 169 19.39 -17.24 -27.69
N TYR A 170 18.20 -17.40 -27.17
CA TYR A 170 17.56 -16.41 -26.32
C TYR A 170 17.80 -16.75 -24.84
N PRO A 171 17.66 -15.77 -23.91
CA PRO A 171 17.63 -16.05 -22.47
C PRO A 171 16.44 -16.96 -22.15
N THR A 172 16.60 -17.83 -21.16
CA THR A 172 15.51 -18.72 -20.72
C THR A 172 14.45 -17.96 -19.93
N ARG A 173 14.80 -16.79 -19.42
CA ARG A 173 13.90 -15.90 -18.70
C ARG A 173 14.32 -14.45 -18.90
N LEU A 174 13.33 -13.58 -19.02
CA LEU A 174 13.51 -12.13 -19.01
C LEU A 174 12.51 -11.49 -18.05
N ASP A 175 13.02 -10.76 -17.08
CA ASP A 175 12.25 -10.09 -16.03
C ASP A 175 12.27 -8.58 -16.25
N TYR A 176 11.12 -7.95 -16.17
CA TYR A 176 10.97 -6.51 -16.03
C TYR A 176 10.46 -6.19 -14.64
N ASP A 177 11.34 -5.61 -13.81
CA ASP A 177 11.07 -5.25 -12.43
C ASP A 177 10.79 -3.76 -12.32
N VAL A 178 9.72 -3.42 -11.60
CA VAL A 178 9.31 -2.06 -11.29
C VAL A 178 9.02 -1.96 -9.81
N SER A 179 9.76 -1.11 -9.09
CA SER A 179 9.51 -0.84 -7.68
C SER A 179 9.10 0.61 -7.44
N ALA A 180 8.25 0.82 -6.44
CA ALA A 180 7.83 2.13 -5.96
C ALA A 180 7.75 2.11 -4.43
N GLU A 181 8.63 2.86 -3.78
CA GLU A 181 8.68 3.02 -2.34
C GLU A 181 8.18 4.41 -1.96
N ASN A 182 7.27 4.49 -0.97
CA ASN A 182 6.69 5.72 -0.49
C ASN A 182 6.81 5.79 1.03
N LEU A 183 7.44 6.84 1.54
CA LEU A 183 7.53 7.12 2.97
C LEU A 183 6.87 8.47 3.29
N LEU A 184 5.63 8.41 3.74
CA LEU A 184 4.86 9.57 4.13
C LEU A 184 5.16 9.92 5.59
N THR A 185 5.64 11.13 5.82
CA THR A 185 5.96 11.67 7.14
C THR A 185 5.19 12.96 7.34
N GLY A 186 4.34 13.04 8.36
CA GLY A 186 3.53 14.25 8.53
C GLY A 186 2.68 14.30 9.77
N PHE A 187 1.78 15.27 9.79
CA PHE A 187 0.88 15.53 10.90
C PHE A 187 -0.56 15.20 10.51
N GLN A 188 -1.30 14.73 11.50
CA GLN A 188 -2.73 14.42 11.36
C GLN A 188 -3.54 15.06 12.49
N VAL A 189 -4.80 15.34 12.19
CA VAL A 189 -5.83 15.72 13.14
C VAL A 189 -7.05 14.85 12.96
N GLY A 190 -7.84 14.69 14.00
CA GLY A 190 -9.03 13.87 13.89
C GLY A 190 -9.89 13.87 15.13
N GLY A 191 -10.84 12.98 15.13
CA GLY A 191 -11.70 12.78 16.25
C GLY A 191 -12.27 11.37 16.28
N ARG A 192 -12.61 10.93 17.46
CA ARG A 192 -13.31 9.68 17.69
C ARG A 192 -14.52 9.89 18.59
N ARG A 193 -15.49 9.05 18.41
CA ARG A 193 -16.74 9.10 19.14
C ARG A 193 -17.16 7.70 19.53
N GLU A 194 -17.57 7.53 20.80
CA GLU A 194 -18.20 6.30 21.28
C GLU A 194 -19.61 6.60 21.77
N VAL A 195 -20.62 5.87 21.29
CA VAL A 195 -22.01 5.99 21.68
C VAL A 195 -22.45 4.73 22.41
N CYS A 196 -22.94 4.86 23.65
CA CYS A 196 -23.47 3.74 24.43
C CYS A 196 -24.77 3.24 23.82
N LEU A 197 -24.80 2.01 23.31
CA LEU A 197 -25.99 1.34 22.81
C LEU A 197 -26.71 0.60 23.93
N SER A 198 -25.92 -0.06 24.80
CA SER A 198 -26.38 -0.77 25.99
C SER A 198 -25.25 -0.78 27.05
N ASN A 199 -25.45 -1.48 28.15
CA ASN A 199 -24.44 -1.61 29.22
C ASN A 199 -23.15 -2.30 28.75
N ARG A 200 -23.20 -3.09 27.69
CA ARG A 200 -22.05 -3.85 27.15
C ARG A 200 -21.63 -3.46 25.75
N PHE A 201 -22.53 -2.83 24.98
CA PHE A 201 -22.27 -2.49 23.58
C PHE A 201 -22.12 -1.00 23.37
N ARG A 202 -21.09 -0.61 22.62
CA ARG A 202 -20.86 0.77 22.16
C ARG A 202 -20.60 0.80 20.65
N LEU A 203 -21.14 1.80 19.98
CA LEU A 203 -20.77 2.13 18.62
C LEU A 203 -19.57 3.07 18.66
N SER A 204 -18.49 2.71 17.98
CA SER A 204 -17.28 3.53 17.80
C SER A 204 -17.24 4.09 16.38
N GLN A 205 -16.85 5.34 16.25
CA GLN A 205 -16.57 6.02 15.00
C GLN A 205 -15.30 6.85 15.17
N ALA A 206 -14.41 6.84 14.18
CA ALA A 206 -13.23 7.68 14.17
C ALA A 206 -12.98 8.20 12.75
N ALA A 207 -12.46 9.42 12.66
CA ALA A 207 -12.01 9.99 11.41
C ALA A 207 -10.71 10.76 11.65
N THR A 208 -9.72 10.60 10.77
CA THR A 208 -8.47 11.36 10.77
C THR A 208 -8.17 11.86 9.37
N PHE A 209 -7.48 12.98 9.31
CA PHE A 209 -6.96 13.56 8.08
C PHE A 209 -5.58 14.14 8.36
N GLY A 210 -4.65 13.97 7.42
CA GLY A 210 -3.28 14.47 7.55
C GLY A 210 -2.68 14.95 6.24
N LEU A 211 -1.63 15.78 6.39
CA LEU A 211 -0.79 16.30 5.33
C LEU A 211 0.63 15.80 5.56
N PHE A 212 1.27 15.33 4.50
CA PHE A 212 2.52 14.61 4.57
C PHE A 212 3.51 15.12 3.52
N ASN A 213 4.79 15.03 3.85
CA ASN A 213 5.85 14.92 2.87
C ASN A 213 6.00 13.43 2.52
N ASN A 214 5.90 13.10 1.25
CA ASN A 214 6.14 11.76 0.74
C ASN A 214 7.51 11.70 0.09
N ARG A 215 8.44 10.94 0.67
CA ARG A 215 9.70 10.58 0.03
C ARG A 215 9.48 9.38 -0.84
N ILE A 216 9.67 9.55 -2.14
CA ILE A 216 9.42 8.58 -3.18
C ILE A 216 10.76 8.08 -3.72
N GLU A 217 10.92 6.75 -3.83
CA GLU A 217 11.99 6.11 -4.56
C GLU A 217 11.38 5.14 -5.56
N THR A 218 11.77 5.23 -6.84
CA THR A 218 11.30 4.32 -7.88
C THR A 218 12.48 3.69 -8.60
N ARG A 219 12.29 2.45 -9.07
CA ARG A 219 13.27 1.77 -9.92
C ARG A 219 12.58 0.97 -11.00
N GLN A 220 13.17 0.96 -12.18
CA GLN A 220 12.75 0.16 -13.32
C GLN A 220 13.97 -0.54 -13.93
N ARG A 221 13.90 -1.85 -14.12
CA ARG A 221 15.01 -2.63 -14.61
C ARG A 221 14.53 -3.83 -15.42
N ILE A 222 15.25 -4.17 -16.49
CA ILE A 222 15.06 -5.43 -17.21
C ILE A 222 16.31 -6.28 -17.03
N THR A 223 16.16 -7.57 -16.69
CA THR A 223 17.27 -8.52 -16.52
C THR A 223 16.93 -9.88 -17.09
N ASP A 224 17.97 -10.59 -17.56
CA ASP A 224 17.88 -12.02 -17.82
C ASP A 224 18.17 -12.86 -16.57
N GLU A 225 18.08 -14.19 -16.67
CA GLU A 225 18.36 -15.15 -15.59
C GLU A 225 19.82 -15.12 -15.08
N THR A 226 20.73 -14.51 -15.84
CA THR A 226 22.15 -14.35 -15.47
C THR A 226 22.47 -12.96 -14.95
N GLY A 227 21.49 -12.05 -14.94
CA GLY A 227 21.63 -10.68 -14.48
C GLY A 227 22.12 -9.70 -15.55
N ASN A 228 22.18 -10.09 -16.83
CA ASN A 228 22.49 -9.15 -17.89
C ASN A 228 21.33 -8.16 -18.09
N ILE A 229 21.70 -6.91 -18.32
CA ILE A 229 20.76 -5.79 -18.50
C ILE A 229 20.80 -5.39 -19.97
N PRO A 230 19.65 -5.34 -20.67
CA PRO A 230 19.56 -4.81 -22.02
C PRO A 230 20.04 -3.36 -22.10
N VAL A 231 20.57 -2.99 -23.25
CA VAL A 231 21.06 -1.63 -23.52
C VAL A 231 20.17 -0.93 -24.54
N LEU A 232 20.03 0.37 -24.40
CA LEU A 232 19.39 1.21 -25.42
C LEU A 232 20.21 1.20 -26.70
N ASN A 233 19.58 0.94 -27.84
CA ASN A 233 20.24 0.90 -29.14
C ASN A 233 20.17 2.22 -29.93
N ALA A 234 19.37 3.18 -29.47
CA ALA A 234 19.14 4.45 -30.14
C ALA A 234 18.93 5.63 -29.16
N GLY A 235 18.98 6.84 -29.70
CA GLY A 235 18.74 8.08 -28.97
C GLY A 235 19.92 8.57 -28.13
N PRO A 236 19.73 9.63 -27.32
CA PRO A 236 20.78 10.23 -26.49
C PRO A 236 21.35 9.28 -25.42
N SER A 237 20.59 8.26 -25.05
CA SER A 237 20.94 7.25 -24.06
C SER A 237 21.45 5.94 -24.67
N ALA A 238 21.76 5.89 -25.98
CA ALA A 238 22.28 4.69 -26.63
C ALA A 238 23.53 4.13 -25.91
N GLY A 239 23.58 2.81 -25.72
CA GLY A 239 24.62 2.11 -24.99
C GLY A 239 24.47 2.12 -23.46
N ARG A 240 23.44 2.78 -22.91
CA ARG A 240 23.15 2.70 -21.47
C ARG A 240 22.27 1.50 -21.16
N ASN A 241 22.54 0.89 -20.01
CA ASN A 241 21.71 -0.18 -19.47
C ASN A 241 20.32 0.33 -19.12
N PHE A 242 19.30 -0.51 -19.31
CA PHE A 242 17.95 -0.24 -18.85
C PHE A 242 17.83 -0.55 -17.35
N ASP A 243 18.40 0.32 -16.53
CA ASP A 243 18.32 0.31 -15.06
C ASP A 243 18.21 1.77 -14.61
N TYR A 244 16.98 2.21 -14.34
CA TYR A 244 16.64 3.58 -14.00
C TYR A 244 16.10 3.64 -12.59
N SER A 245 16.55 4.64 -11.85
CA SER A 245 16.03 4.96 -10.52
C SER A 245 15.83 6.47 -10.40
N ASP A 246 14.79 6.86 -9.70
CA ASP A 246 14.52 8.24 -9.35
C ASP A 246 14.15 8.36 -7.87
N ARG A 247 14.47 9.52 -7.31
CA ARG A 247 14.10 9.89 -5.95
C ARG A 247 13.62 11.32 -5.91
N LYS A 248 12.43 11.52 -5.33
CA LYS A 248 11.89 12.85 -5.09
C LYS A 248 11.08 12.93 -3.81
N ASP A 249 10.89 14.15 -3.33
CA ASP A 249 9.93 14.47 -2.28
C ASP A 249 8.72 15.15 -2.92
N ASP A 250 7.51 14.77 -2.47
CA ASP A 250 6.26 15.34 -2.94
C ASP A 250 5.24 15.48 -1.80
N ALA A 251 4.20 16.29 -2.01
CA ALA A 251 3.14 16.45 -1.04
C ALA A 251 2.13 15.29 -1.17
N ALA A 252 1.73 14.73 -0.02
CA ALA A 252 0.71 13.70 0.04
C ALA A 252 -0.37 14.01 1.07
N VAL A 253 -1.54 13.43 0.89
CA VAL A 253 -2.66 13.51 1.82
C VAL A 253 -3.10 12.11 2.22
N LEU A 254 -3.53 11.95 3.48
CA LEU A 254 -4.08 10.68 3.96
C LEU A 254 -5.34 10.97 4.78
N GLY A 255 -6.41 10.25 4.48
CA GLY A 255 -7.66 10.26 5.23
C GLY A 255 -8.02 8.84 5.68
N GLN A 256 -8.50 8.69 6.91
CA GLN A 256 -8.95 7.41 7.44
C GLN A 256 -10.29 7.58 8.15
N PHE A 257 -11.16 6.62 7.94
CA PHE A 257 -12.44 6.51 8.62
C PHE A 257 -12.64 5.10 9.16
N ASP A 258 -12.96 4.99 10.45
CA ASP A 258 -13.25 3.73 11.13
C ASP A 258 -14.67 3.79 11.72
N ILE A 259 -15.43 2.70 11.54
CA ILE A 259 -16.71 2.48 12.22
C ILE A 259 -16.72 1.07 12.80
N GLY A 260 -17.14 0.90 14.05
CA GLY A 260 -17.11 -0.41 14.68
C GLY A 260 -17.98 -0.54 15.91
N LEU A 261 -18.11 -1.78 16.36
CA LEU A 261 -18.81 -2.16 17.57
C LEU A 261 -17.78 -2.58 18.62
N ILE A 262 -17.96 -2.09 19.84
CA ILE A 262 -17.16 -2.45 21.01
C ILE A 262 -18.05 -3.26 21.94
N TYR A 263 -17.56 -4.43 22.36
CA TYR A 263 -18.18 -5.26 23.41
C TYR A 263 -17.34 -5.22 24.67
N GLN A 264 -17.95 -4.82 25.78
CA GLN A 264 -17.32 -4.72 27.08
C GLN A 264 -17.51 -6.03 27.87
N PHE A 265 -16.44 -6.83 28.01
CA PHE A 265 -16.46 -8.07 28.80
C PHE A 265 -16.46 -7.78 30.31
N SER A 266 -15.60 -6.82 30.71
CA SER A 266 -15.42 -6.42 32.11
C SER A 266 -15.05 -4.92 32.15
N GLN A 267 -14.82 -4.38 33.35
CA GLN A 267 -14.35 -3.00 33.49
C GLN A 267 -12.99 -2.75 32.85
N LYS A 268 -12.18 -3.79 32.65
CA LYS A 268 -10.80 -3.72 32.13
C LYS A 268 -10.65 -4.27 30.72
N ALA A 269 -11.52 -5.18 30.27
CA ALA A 269 -11.36 -5.89 29.00
C ALA A 269 -12.51 -5.60 28.05
N ARG A 270 -12.16 -5.29 26.79
CA ARG A 270 -13.12 -5.07 25.69
C ARG A 270 -12.62 -5.67 24.38
N ALA A 271 -13.55 -6.15 23.55
CA ALA A 271 -13.29 -6.51 22.17
C ALA A 271 -13.89 -5.45 21.25
N ARG A 272 -13.32 -5.35 20.05
CA ARG A 272 -13.81 -4.47 18.99
C ARG A 272 -13.80 -5.19 17.66
N ILE A 273 -14.79 -4.90 16.83
CA ILE A 273 -14.84 -5.29 15.43
C ILE A 273 -15.40 -4.11 14.65
N GLY A 274 -14.89 -3.90 13.45
CA GLY A 274 -15.36 -2.79 12.65
C GLY A 274 -14.84 -2.82 11.23
N TYR A 275 -15.12 -1.74 10.53
CA TYR A 275 -14.72 -1.51 9.17
C TYR A 275 -13.87 -0.24 9.09
N ARG A 276 -12.79 -0.31 8.35
CA ARG A 276 -11.83 0.77 8.07
C ARG A 276 -11.85 1.11 6.61
N ALA A 277 -11.80 2.39 6.29
CA ALA A 277 -11.46 2.91 4.97
C ALA A 277 -10.31 3.90 5.13
N LEU A 278 -9.26 3.75 4.34
CA LEU A 278 -8.08 4.59 4.34
C LEU A 278 -7.73 4.96 2.91
N GLY A 279 -7.74 6.27 2.61
CA GLY A 279 -7.35 6.81 1.31
C GLY A 279 -6.07 7.60 1.42
N VAL A 280 -5.17 7.40 0.45
CA VAL A 280 -3.90 8.12 0.33
C VAL A 280 -3.82 8.68 -1.09
N GLY A 281 -3.44 9.95 -1.25
CA GLY A 281 -3.17 10.59 -2.53
C GLY A 281 -1.79 11.22 -2.54
N GLY A 282 -1.16 11.29 -3.71
CA GLY A 282 0.19 11.78 -3.87
C GLY A 282 1.24 10.69 -3.61
N VAL A 283 0.98 9.46 -4.09
CA VAL A 283 1.89 8.31 -3.98
C VAL A 283 2.35 7.84 -5.36
N ALA A 284 3.48 7.18 -5.41
CA ALA A 284 3.94 6.43 -6.57
C ALA A 284 3.43 5.00 -6.48
N LEU A 285 2.79 4.51 -7.55
CA LEU A 285 2.39 3.12 -7.72
C LEU A 285 3.31 2.46 -8.74
N ALA A 286 3.68 1.19 -8.55
CA ALA A 286 4.58 0.49 -9.47
C ALA A 286 3.99 0.39 -10.89
N ALA A 287 2.69 0.11 -11.01
CA ALA A 287 2.01 0.06 -12.31
C ALA A 287 2.04 1.40 -13.06
N ASP A 288 1.99 2.53 -12.36
CA ASP A 288 2.03 3.88 -12.93
C ASP A 288 3.42 4.29 -13.45
N GLN A 289 4.46 3.60 -12.98
CA GLN A 289 5.82 3.83 -13.46
C GLN A 289 6.08 3.15 -14.82
N ILE A 290 5.30 2.12 -15.20
CA ILE A 290 5.47 1.45 -16.50
C ILE A 290 5.23 2.47 -17.62
N PRO A 291 6.21 2.73 -18.51
CA PRO A 291 6.06 3.70 -19.58
C PRO A 291 5.04 3.21 -20.64
N TYR A 292 4.39 4.12 -21.32
CA TYR A 292 3.61 3.77 -22.52
C TYR A 292 4.51 3.40 -23.70
N ASP A 293 5.73 3.94 -23.72
CA ASP A 293 6.73 3.69 -24.74
C ASP A 293 8.12 3.69 -24.07
N PHE A 294 8.86 2.61 -24.22
CA PHE A 294 10.21 2.42 -23.66
C PHE A 294 11.28 3.30 -24.35
N THR A 295 10.92 4.00 -25.42
CA THR A 295 11.79 5.03 -26.04
C THR A 295 11.71 6.36 -25.32
N ASP A 296 10.71 6.61 -24.50
CA ASP A 296 10.53 7.83 -23.70
C ASP A 296 11.35 7.73 -22.40
N THR A 297 12.65 7.92 -22.51
CA THR A 297 13.59 7.85 -21.38
C THR A 297 13.37 8.94 -20.35
N ASP A 298 12.82 10.09 -20.71
CA ASP A 298 12.55 11.19 -19.78
C ASP A 298 11.42 10.79 -18.81
N ARG A 299 10.38 10.13 -19.32
CA ARG A 299 9.30 9.61 -18.49
C ARG A 299 9.76 8.47 -17.57
N ILE A 300 10.64 7.59 -18.05
CA ILE A 300 11.18 6.49 -17.27
C ILE A 300 12.05 6.98 -16.11
N GLN A 301 12.76 8.08 -16.31
CA GLN A 301 13.68 8.67 -15.32
C GLN A 301 12.99 9.55 -14.28
N ASN A 302 11.70 9.86 -14.43
CA ASN A 302 10.97 10.73 -13.52
C ASN A 302 9.82 9.97 -12.87
N ALA A 303 9.87 9.81 -11.55
CA ALA A 303 8.84 9.14 -10.78
C ALA A 303 7.47 9.82 -10.92
N ASN A 304 6.43 9.06 -11.25
CA ASN A 304 5.05 9.51 -11.23
C ASN A 304 4.47 9.36 -9.83
N SER A 305 4.12 10.47 -9.18
CA SER A 305 3.57 10.55 -7.83
C SER A 305 2.08 10.89 -7.79
N ASN A 306 1.39 10.86 -8.94
CA ASN A 306 -0.02 11.25 -9.01
C ASN A 306 -0.99 10.11 -8.65
N GLY A 307 -0.46 8.97 -8.22
CA GLY A 307 -1.25 7.82 -7.83
C GLY A 307 -2.04 8.04 -6.54
N SER A 308 -3.06 7.21 -6.35
CA SER A 308 -3.84 7.10 -5.14
C SER A 308 -3.98 5.65 -4.68
N LEU A 309 -4.16 5.47 -3.39
CA LEU A 309 -4.34 4.18 -2.75
C LEU A 309 -5.61 4.25 -1.90
N LEU A 310 -6.55 3.35 -2.14
CA LEU A 310 -7.70 3.14 -1.27
C LEU A 310 -7.64 1.74 -0.66
N LEU A 311 -7.56 1.68 0.67
CA LEU A 311 -7.63 0.46 1.45
C LEU A 311 -8.93 0.45 2.23
N HIS A 312 -9.66 -0.65 2.19
CA HIS A 312 -10.86 -0.78 3.00
C HIS A 312 -11.12 -2.23 3.41
N GLY A 313 -11.74 -2.43 4.57
CA GLY A 313 -12.03 -3.77 5.05
C GLY A 313 -12.25 -3.83 6.55
N PHE A 314 -12.10 -5.01 7.12
CA PHE A 314 -12.43 -5.28 8.50
C PHE A 314 -11.22 -5.16 9.42
N PHE A 315 -11.49 -4.71 10.64
CA PHE A 315 -10.56 -4.85 11.75
C PHE A 315 -11.26 -5.52 12.95
N TYR A 316 -10.50 -6.26 13.73
CA TYR A 316 -10.99 -6.92 14.94
C TYR A 316 -9.88 -7.01 15.97
N GLY A 317 -10.21 -6.89 17.24
CA GLY A 317 -9.18 -6.89 18.27
C GLY A 317 -9.71 -6.88 19.69
N ALA A 318 -8.79 -6.86 20.63
CA ALA A 318 -9.06 -6.76 22.04
C ALA A 318 -8.16 -5.72 22.71
N GLU A 319 -8.69 -5.11 23.77
CA GLU A 319 -7.99 -4.11 24.57
C GLU A 319 -8.14 -4.43 26.05
N TYR A 320 -7.08 -4.14 26.81
CA TYR A 320 -7.04 -4.33 28.25
C TYR A 320 -6.52 -3.04 28.96
N ALA A 321 -7.24 -2.63 29.99
CA ALA A 321 -6.90 -1.50 30.84
C ALA A 321 -6.30 -1.96 32.17
N PHE A 322 -5.16 -1.41 32.54
CA PHE A 322 -4.41 -1.70 33.75
C PHE A 322 -4.77 -0.77 34.91
#